data_e88cf1ac0c8a1f7e78af8c800ebbb5a1
#
_entry.id   e88cf1ac0c8a1f7e78af8c800ebbb5a1
#
_cell.length_a   1.000
_cell.length_b   1.000
_cell.length_c   1.000
_cell.angle_alpha   90.00
_cell.angle_beta   90.00
_cell.angle_gamma   90.00
#
_symmetry.space_group_name_H-M   'P 1'
#
loop_
_entity.id
_entity.type
_entity.pdbx_description
1 polymer ?
#
loop_
_entity_poly.entity_id
_entity_poly.type
_entity_poly.pdbx_seq_one_letter_code
_entity_poly.pdbx_strand_id
1 'polypeptide(L)'
;MLKENIRNPRYPHGIKIVRMIVGKTDSSDPFADDDAPVGHDEEIVIYEGEGRSYTDTTTEGDKYVDQNKRKASIPVRYDEWVAGKCPLDGDTIYATVGNNTEKGIVKDCEPDNNRTVVYWNLTRV
;
A
#
# COMPACT_ATOMS: atom_id res chain seq x y z
N MET A 1 17.01 25.33 -12.04
CA MET A 1 16.81 24.54 -12.44
C MET A 1 15.94 23.66 -11.84
N LEU A 2 15.18 23.14 -12.17
CA LEU A 2 14.12 22.36 -11.66
C LEU A 2 14.24 20.94 -11.96
N LYS A 3 15.44 20.48 -12.22
CA LYS A 3 15.57 19.13 -12.64
C LYS A 3 15.30 18.13 -11.54
N GLU A 4 15.42 18.54 -10.31
CA GLU A 4 15.07 17.65 -9.21
C GLU A 4 13.60 17.34 -9.18
N ASN A 5 12.78 18.07 -9.90
CA ASN A 5 11.37 17.82 -9.99
C ASN A 5 10.98 17.00 -11.22
N ILE A 6 11.96 16.61 -12.02
CA ILE A 6 11.67 15.79 -13.18
C ILE A 6 11.46 14.36 -12.70
N ARG A 7 10.22 13.91 -12.78
CA ARG A 7 9.86 12.57 -12.39
C ARG A 7 9.75 11.68 -13.62
N ASN A 8 9.91 10.39 -13.39
CA ASN A 8 9.65 9.43 -14.44
C ASN A 8 8.19 9.57 -14.88
N PRO A 9 7.91 9.86 -16.17
CA PRO A 9 6.52 10.05 -16.60
C PRO A 9 5.64 8.82 -16.46
N ARG A 10 6.23 7.64 -16.30
CA ARG A 10 5.47 6.42 -16.03
C ARG A 10 5.04 6.32 -14.57
N TYR A 11 5.79 6.95 -13.69
CA TYR A 11 5.58 6.85 -12.23
C TYR A 11 5.61 8.24 -11.61
N PRO A 12 4.62 9.08 -11.95
CA PRO A 12 4.64 10.48 -11.53
C PRO A 12 4.12 10.71 -10.11
N HIS A 13 3.66 9.68 -9.45
CA HIS A 13 3.01 9.80 -8.16
C HIS A 13 3.88 9.22 -7.06
N GLY A 14 3.60 9.60 -5.82
CA GLY A 14 4.24 8.99 -4.66
C GLY A 14 3.36 7.89 -4.10
N ILE A 15 3.95 6.73 -3.85
CA ILE A 15 3.22 5.59 -3.29
C ILE A 15 3.93 5.15 -2.02
N LYS A 16 3.16 5.01 -0.95
CA LYS A 16 3.66 4.46 0.30
C LYS A 16 2.72 3.37 0.76
N ILE A 17 3.25 2.19 1.00
CA ILE A 17 2.48 1.04 1.49
C ILE A 17 3.05 0.66 2.83
N VAL A 18 2.19 0.56 3.83
CA VAL A 18 2.59 0.21 5.19
C VAL A 18 1.74 -0.93 5.70
N ARG A 19 2.33 -1.70 6.58
CA ARG A 19 1.63 -2.78 7.27
C ARG A 19 1.61 -2.48 8.75
N MET A 20 0.40 -2.50 9.32
CA MET A 20 0.25 -2.34 10.75
C MET A 20 0.34 -3.70 11.40
N ILE A 21 1.29 -3.84 12.30
CA ILE A 21 1.38 -5.03 13.12
C ILE A 21 0.80 -4.68 14.48
N VAL A 22 -0.31 -5.32 14.80
CA VAL A 22 -0.95 -5.12 16.10
C VAL A 22 -0.09 -5.82 17.14
N GLY A 23 0.36 -5.05 18.12
CA GLY A 23 1.09 -5.62 19.23
C GLY A 23 0.16 -6.51 20.03
N LYS A 24 0.47 -7.80 20.07
CA LYS A 24 -0.30 -8.73 20.85
C LYS A 24 0.26 -8.78 22.25
N THR A 25 -0.57 -8.40 23.21
CA THR A 25 -0.32 -8.88 24.56
C THR A 25 -0.57 -10.38 24.54
N ASP A 26 0.39 -11.13 25.04
CA ASP A 26 0.19 -12.57 25.14
C ASP A 26 -0.84 -12.84 26.23
N SER A 27 -2.08 -12.84 25.84
CA SER A 27 -3.18 -13.05 26.77
C SER A 27 -3.25 -14.49 27.27
N SER A 28 -2.43 -15.36 26.73
CA SER A 28 -2.38 -16.74 27.19
C SER A 28 -1.50 -16.90 28.43
N ASP A 29 -0.75 -15.88 28.81
CA ASP A 29 0.09 -15.93 30.01
C ASP A 29 -0.66 -15.28 31.17
N PRO A 30 -1.18 -16.09 32.10
CA PRO A 30 -1.90 -15.53 33.25
C PRO A 30 -1.00 -14.76 34.21
N PHE A 31 0.30 -14.88 34.03
CA PHE A 31 1.26 -14.17 34.84
C PHE A 31 1.87 -12.98 34.13
N ALA A 32 1.31 -12.61 33.00
CA ALA A 32 1.77 -11.42 32.33
C ALA A 32 1.62 -10.26 33.30
N ASP A 33 2.73 -9.59 33.54
CA ASP A 33 2.75 -8.45 34.42
C ASP A 33 1.91 -7.34 33.81
N ASP A 34 0.99 -6.79 34.61
CA ASP A 34 0.17 -5.68 34.14
C ASP A 34 1.01 -4.46 33.78
N ASP A 35 2.21 -4.38 34.31
CA ASP A 35 3.15 -3.33 33.98
C ASP A 35 4.01 -3.68 32.76
N ALA A 36 3.87 -4.87 32.21
CA ALA A 36 4.58 -5.24 31.00
C ALA A 36 4.14 -4.30 29.88
N PRO A 37 5.07 -3.82 29.06
CA PRO A 37 4.68 -2.94 27.97
C PRO A 37 3.68 -3.65 27.09
N VAL A 38 2.49 -3.07 27.01
CA VAL A 38 1.50 -3.55 26.06
C VAL A 38 2.16 -3.44 24.70
N GLY A 39 2.10 -4.49 23.93
CA GLY A 39 2.66 -4.46 22.58
C GLY A 39 2.08 -3.29 21.85
N HIS A 40 2.95 -2.44 21.32
CA HIS A 40 2.51 -1.29 20.53
C HIS A 40 2.26 -1.75 19.11
N ASP A 41 1.27 -1.11 18.47
CA ASP A 41 1.09 -1.28 17.06
C ASP A 41 2.33 -0.72 16.37
N GLU A 42 2.91 -1.51 15.49
CA GLU A 42 4.06 -1.08 14.71
C GLU A 42 3.65 -0.88 13.28
N GLU A 43 4.15 0.19 12.68
CA GLU A 43 3.98 0.45 11.28
C GLU A 43 5.26 0.05 10.56
N ILE A 44 5.15 -0.89 9.64
CA ILE A 44 6.27 -1.32 8.82
C ILE A 44 6.05 -0.81 7.42
N VAL A 45 7.05 -0.09 6.89
CA VAL A 45 7.00 0.39 5.51
C VAL A 45 7.32 -0.77 4.58
N ILE A 46 6.35 -1.14 3.75
CA ILE A 46 6.51 -2.19 2.74
C ILE A 46 7.13 -1.60 1.48
N TYR A 47 6.66 -0.43 1.09
CA TYR A 47 7.19 0.28 -0.07
C TYR A 47 7.01 1.78 0.13
N GLU A 48 8.00 2.54 -0.26
CA GLU A 48 7.88 3.99 -0.31
C GLU A 48 8.72 4.49 -1.46
N GLY A 49 8.08 5.13 -2.43
CA GLY A 49 8.78 5.61 -3.59
C GLY A 49 7.83 6.02 -4.71
N GLU A 50 8.35 5.95 -5.92
CA GLU A 50 7.60 6.35 -7.10
C GLU A 50 6.57 5.30 -7.46
N GLY A 51 5.48 5.77 -8.05
CA GLY A 51 4.45 4.90 -8.57
C GLY A 51 3.48 5.67 -9.43
N ARG A 52 2.45 5.00 -9.86
CA ARG A 52 1.37 5.61 -10.60
C ARG A 52 0.05 5.09 -10.06
N SER A 53 -0.76 6.02 -9.57
CA SER A 53 -2.09 5.71 -9.07
C SER A 53 -3.13 6.09 -10.11
N TYR A 54 -4.09 5.21 -10.33
CA TYR A 54 -5.17 5.47 -11.28
C TYR A 54 -6.40 4.68 -10.86
N THR A 55 -7.54 5.10 -11.42
CA THR A 55 -8.80 4.43 -11.13
C THR A 55 -8.85 3.09 -11.87
N ASP A 56 -9.30 2.06 -11.15
CA ASP A 56 -9.53 0.77 -11.79
C ASP A 56 -10.85 0.84 -12.54
N THR A 57 -10.75 0.85 -13.88
CA THR A 57 -11.93 0.94 -14.73
C THR A 57 -12.46 -0.43 -15.15
N THR A 58 -11.91 -1.50 -14.60
CA THR A 58 -12.37 -2.84 -14.93
C THR A 58 -13.77 -3.04 -14.36
N THR A 59 -14.72 -3.33 -15.23
CA THR A 59 -16.07 -3.63 -14.83
C THR A 59 -16.37 -5.07 -15.20
N GLU A 60 -16.82 -5.85 -14.22
CA GLU A 60 -17.20 -7.23 -14.47
C GLU A 60 -18.68 -7.29 -14.80
N GLY A 61 -19.00 -7.15 -16.08
CA GLY A 61 -20.40 -7.29 -16.53
C GLY A 61 -21.34 -6.25 -15.97
N ASP A 62 -20.86 -5.27 -15.27
CA ASP A 62 -21.65 -4.20 -14.71
C ASP A 62 -21.36 -2.92 -15.45
N LYS A 63 -22.33 -2.04 -15.46
CA LYS A 63 -22.24 -0.76 -16.15
C LYS A 63 -21.57 0.32 -15.29
N TYR A 64 -21.25 0.02 -14.05
CA TYR A 64 -20.71 1.00 -13.15
C TYR A 64 -19.23 0.79 -12.95
N VAL A 65 -18.46 1.86 -13.05
CA VAL A 65 -17.09 1.88 -12.59
C VAL A 65 -17.12 2.24 -11.10
N ASP A 66 -16.63 1.38 -10.26
CA ASP A 66 -16.53 1.69 -8.84
C ASP A 66 -15.36 2.66 -8.66
N GLN A 67 -15.68 3.90 -8.37
CA GLN A 67 -14.67 4.94 -8.23
C GLN A 67 -13.78 4.75 -7.01
N ASN A 68 -14.16 3.87 -6.10
CA ASN A 68 -13.33 3.56 -4.95
C ASN A 68 -12.29 2.50 -5.25
N LYS A 69 -12.41 1.79 -6.37
CA LYS A 69 -11.41 0.83 -6.79
C LYS A 69 -10.28 1.54 -7.49
N ARG A 70 -9.08 1.30 -7.02
CA ARG A 70 -7.87 1.93 -7.53
C ARG A 70 -6.84 0.89 -7.89
N LYS A 71 -5.95 1.28 -8.76
CA LYS A 71 -4.74 0.51 -9.06
C LYS A 71 -3.54 1.40 -8.83
N ALA A 72 -2.47 0.81 -8.41
CA ALA A 72 -1.19 1.51 -8.32
C ALA A 72 -0.13 0.64 -8.99
N SER A 73 0.61 1.22 -9.92
CA SER A 73 1.77 0.57 -10.52
C SER A 73 3.01 1.09 -9.83
N ILE A 74 3.88 0.19 -9.41
CA ILE A 74 5.15 0.56 -8.79
C ILE A 74 6.29 -0.13 -9.53
N PRO A 75 7.44 0.55 -9.69
CA PRO A 75 8.55 0.02 -10.48
C PRO A 75 9.37 -0.99 -9.70
N VAL A 76 8.73 -2.04 -9.24
CA VAL A 76 9.38 -3.13 -8.52
C VAL A 76 8.99 -4.43 -9.21
N ARG A 77 9.99 -5.18 -9.62
CA ARG A 77 9.77 -6.46 -10.27
C ARG A 77 9.51 -7.55 -9.23
N TYR A 78 8.94 -8.65 -9.68
CA TYR A 78 8.55 -9.74 -8.79
C TYR A 78 9.73 -10.28 -7.96
N ASP A 79 10.94 -10.24 -8.53
CA ASP A 79 12.13 -10.76 -7.88
C ASP A 79 12.86 -9.76 -6.98
N GLU A 80 12.39 -8.51 -6.98
CA GLU A 80 12.97 -7.47 -6.15
C GLU A 80 12.35 -7.40 -4.76
N TRP A 81 11.21 -8.02 -4.57
CA TRP A 81 10.56 -8.04 -3.26
C TRP A 81 11.31 -8.99 -2.33
N VAL A 82 11.61 -8.48 -1.14
CA VAL A 82 12.16 -9.34 -0.09
C VAL A 82 11.08 -10.31 0.37
N ALA A 83 11.44 -11.54 0.63
CA ALA A 83 10.48 -12.57 1.04
C ALA A 83 9.65 -12.08 2.22
N GLY A 84 8.33 -12.17 2.09
CA GLY A 84 7.40 -11.73 3.11
C GLY A 84 7.13 -10.24 3.15
N LYS A 85 7.75 -9.46 2.27
CA LYS A 85 7.58 -8.00 2.26
C LYS A 85 6.90 -7.48 1.00
N CYS A 86 6.23 -8.33 0.27
CA CYS A 86 5.38 -7.90 -0.83
C CYS A 86 4.07 -7.35 -0.25
N PRO A 87 3.43 -6.36 -0.90
CA PRO A 87 2.13 -5.89 -0.44
C PRO A 87 1.12 -7.02 -0.34
N LEU A 88 0.34 -6.99 0.72
CA LEU A 88 -0.68 -8.02 0.98
C LEU A 88 -2.03 -7.37 1.22
N ASP A 89 -3.07 -8.16 1.06
CA ASP A 89 -4.43 -7.75 1.40
C ASP A 89 -4.47 -7.25 2.85
N GLY A 90 -5.05 -6.09 3.04
CA GLY A 90 -5.14 -5.46 4.36
C GLY A 90 -4.09 -4.41 4.63
N ASP A 91 -3.03 -4.33 3.83
CA ASP A 91 -2.03 -3.29 4.00
C ASP A 91 -2.66 -1.93 3.68
N THR A 92 -2.11 -0.89 4.27
CA THR A 92 -2.56 0.48 4.03
C THR A 92 -1.70 1.11 2.95
N ILE A 93 -2.33 1.76 1.98
CA ILE A 93 -1.63 2.43 0.90
C ILE A 93 -1.98 3.92 0.91
N TYR A 94 -0.96 4.74 0.69
CA TYR A 94 -1.10 6.17 0.50
C TYR A 94 -0.61 6.50 -0.89
N ALA A 95 -1.44 7.15 -1.66
CA ALA A 95 -1.08 7.58 -3.01
C ALA A 95 -1.14 9.10 -3.08
N THR A 96 -0.01 9.71 -3.36
CA THR A 96 0.09 11.16 -3.46
C THR A 96 0.15 11.56 -4.92
N VAL A 97 -0.86 12.29 -5.34
CA VAL A 97 -0.98 12.81 -6.69
C VAL A 97 -1.00 14.33 -6.58
N GLY A 98 0.09 14.97 -7.00
CA GLY A 98 0.23 16.41 -6.80
C GLY A 98 0.24 16.75 -5.32
N ASN A 99 -0.72 17.57 -4.90
CA ASN A 99 -0.84 17.98 -3.50
C ASN A 99 -1.86 17.15 -2.71
N ASN A 100 -2.45 16.16 -3.34
CA ASN A 100 -3.49 15.36 -2.69
C ASN A 100 -2.95 13.97 -2.37
N THR A 101 -3.21 13.52 -1.16
CA THR A 101 -2.89 12.17 -0.75
C THR A 101 -4.17 11.40 -0.49
N GLU A 102 -4.32 10.28 -1.19
CA GLU A 102 -5.42 9.37 -0.97
C GLU A 102 -4.96 8.20 -0.12
N LYS A 103 -5.83 7.70 0.72
CA LYS A 103 -5.53 6.57 1.58
C LYS A 103 -6.49 5.44 1.26
N GLY A 104 -6.00 4.23 1.30
CA GLY A 104 -6.84 3.07 1.05
C GLY A 104 -6.26 1.79 1.61
N ILE A 105 -6.95 0.70 1.32
CA ILE A 105 -6.58 -0.63 1.79
C ILE A 105 -6.28 -1.50 0.58
N VAL A 106 -5.12 -2.14 0.61
CA VAL A 106 -4.70 -3.07 -0.44
C VAL A 106 -5.61 -4.29 -0.44
N LYS A 107 -6.05 -4.70 -1.61
CA LYS A 107 -6.87 -5.88 -1.80
C LYS A 107 -6.11 -7.02 -2.46
N ASP A 108 -5.23 -6.69 -3.39
CA ASP A 108 -4.47 -7.69 -4.11
C ASP A 108 -3.19 -7.07 -4.64
N CYS A 109 -2.25 -7.89 -5.01
CA CYS A 109 -0.97 -7.44 -5.51
C CYS A 109 -0.50 -8.43 -6.57
N GLU A 110 -0.14 -7.92 -7.72
CA GLU A 110 0.37 -8.73 -8.83
C GLU A 110 1.78 -8.30 -9.21
N PRO A 111 2.80 -8.91 -8.61
CA PRO A 111 4.18 -8.69 -9.07
C PRO A 111 4.38 -9.28 -10.45
N ASP A 112 5.08 -8.56 -11.30
CA ASP A 112 5.31 -8.97 -12.68
C ASP A 112 6.78 -8.73 -13.05
N ASN A 113 7.12 -9.07 -14.27
CA ASN A 113 8.51 -8.95 -14.75
C ASN A 113 8.98 -7.51 -14.87
N ASN A 114 8.07 -6.58 -15.05
CA ASN A 114 8.40 -5.17 -15.27
C ASN A 114 8.00 -4.26 -14.13
N ARG A 115 6.99 -4.65 -13.40
CA ARG A 115 6.40 -3.81 -12.35
C ARG A 115 5.49 -4.65 -11.47
N THR A 116 5.06 -4.04 -10.38
CA THR A 116 4.04 -4.63 -9.51
C THR A 116 2.79 -3.77 -9.60
N VAL A 117 1.66 -4.40 -9.78
CA VAL A 117 0.37 -3.71 -9.77
C VAL A 117 -0.33 -4.05 -8.46
N VAL A 118 -0.73 -3.01 -7.75
CA VAL A 118 -1.42 -3.14 -6.48
C VAL A 118 -2.87 -2.71 -6.68
N TYR A 119 -3.79 -3.58 -6.33
CA TYR A 119 -5.23 -3.29 -6.38
C TYR A 119 -5.66 -2.88 -4.99
N TRP A 120 -6.32 -1.74 -4.87
CA TRP A 120 -6.69 -1.21 -3.56
C TRP A 120 -8.01 -0.46 -3.63
N ASN A 121 -8.65 -0.35 -2.48
CA ASN A 121 -9.89 0.40 -2.35
C ASN A 121 -9.62 1.70 -1.62
N LEU A 122 -10.11 2.78 -2.19
CA LEU A 122 -10.01 4.09 -1.58
C LEU A 122 -10.86 4.13 -0.32
N THR A 123 -10.27 4.57 0.77
CA THR A 123 -10.98 4.78 2.03
C THR A 123 -11.42 6.24 2.08
N ARG A 124 -12.71 6.46 2.13
CA ARG A 124 -13.25 7.80 2.28
C ARG A 124 -13.62 8.01 3.74
N VAL A 125 -13.20 9.13 4.22
CA VAL A 125 -13.48 9.52 5.61
C VAL A 125 -14.70 10.41 5.63
#